data_b5c7963350afab8a144a8e96b30279c1
#
_entry.id   b5c7963350afab8a144a8e96b30279c1
#
_cell.length_a   1.000
_cell.length_b   1.000
_cell.length_c   1.000
_cell.angle_alpha   90.00
_cell.angle_beta   90.00
_cell.angle_gamma   90.00
#
_symmetry.space_group_name_H-M   'P 1'
#
loop_
_entity.id
_entity.type
_entity.pdbx_description
1 polymer ?
#
loop_
_entity_poly.entity_id
_entity_poly.type
_entity_poly.pdbx_seq_one_letter_code
_entity_poly.pdbx_strand_id
1 'polypeptide(L)'
;MDITLHTTNLKQFRTSLYQNFNNRADTLIDLLDAMCSVPNAKSVVEYSLASCYQRSYSTIFKAIDELTLAELWLPHRVGPYLPKPEKWPFWLLIADVTTSPRPYAHTLEDRGMVYQPEVVKGKLPVTIGHQYSTVALGLEPEPGVSCSWVLPLQSERVATTEDKEMVGCRQIERLMQETKLPFGQDLTVEVGDSSYSKPAYLHAHRKFPNLVTIARVRGNRKFYYPYVPTQEKTKKRSQGRPRQYGERFSLPDPATWTEPNETHTLWETSRRGKVYRVEIQAWHNLLMSGKNKPERLPMHKYPFTLVRIVRYDEEGNEAFKHPLWLIVMGERRHELTLEHIYQAYLCRFDIEHFFRFGKQNLLLVDFQTPEVKREENWWQLVHIAYAQLWMARHVAEALPRPWERNLPAMKQRLNSPTLVQRDFARIIRQLGTPAQPPKPRGNSPGRRQGMKLPKRPRQMVVVKGKKATQVA
;
A
#
# COMPACT_ATOMS: atom_id res chain seq x y z
N MET A 1 3.17 -28.98 3.71
CA MET A 1 2.80 -28.04 2.63
C MET A 1 3.10 -28.70 1.29
N ASP A 2 2.15 -28.78 0.39
CA ASP A 2 2.31 -29.50 -0.90
C ASP A 2 3.06 -28.61 -1.92
N ILE A 3 4.35 -28.86 -2.10
CA ILE A 3 5.23 -28.14 -3.04
C ILE A 3 4.71 -28.28 -4.48
N THR A 4 4.10 -29.41 -4.82
CA THR A 4 3.56 -29.68 -6.16
C THR A 4 2.41 -28.73 -6.47
N LEU A 5 1.51 -28.50 -5.51
CA LEU A 5 0.41 -27.55 -5.64
C LEU A 5 0.92 -26.12 -5.86
N HIS A 6 1.89 -25.68 -5.04
CA HIS A 6 2.45 -24.33 -5.16
C HIS A 6 3.20 -24.11 -6.48
N THR A 7 3.90 -25.14 -6.95
CA THR A 7 4.57 -25.14 -8.26
C THR A 7 3.56 -25.02 -9.40
N THR A 8 2.46 -25.76 -9.31
CA THR A 8 1.36 -25.73 -10.28
C THR A 8 0.69 -24.35 -10.29
N ASN A 9 0.37 -23.81 -9.13
CA ASN A 9 -0.23 -22.48 -9.00
C ASN A 9 0.68 -21.38 -9.58
N LEU A 10 1.98 -21.41 -9.32
CA LEU A 10 2.93 -20.48 -9.90
C LEU A 10 2.97 -20.59 -11.45
N LYS A 11 2.97 -21.81 -11.98
CA LYS A 11 2.94 -22.04 -13.43
C LYS A 11 1.65 -21.51 -14.06
N GLN A 12 0.50 -21.78 -13.45
CA GLN A 12 -0.80 -21.28 -13.91
C GLN A 12 -0.87 -19.75 -13.84
N PHE A 13 -0.41 -19.14 -12.76
CA PHE A 13 -0.33 -17.69 -12.62
C PHE A 13 0.50 -17.07 -13.76
N ARG A 14 1.72 -17.58 -14.03
CA ARG A 14 2.58 -17.09 -15.11
C ARG A 14 1.94 -17.26 -16.48
N THR A 15 1.27 -18.39 -16.74
CA THR A 15 0.50 -18.62 -17.97
C THR A 15 -0.65 -17.61 -18.09
N SER A 16 -1.37 -17.34 -17.00
CA SER A 16 -2.42 -16.33 -16.98
C SER A 16 -1.89 -14.92 -17.24
N LEU A 17 -0.72 -14.55 -16.71
CA LEU A 17 -0.08 -13.27 -17.04
C LEU A 17 0.19 -13.19 -18.55
N TYR A 18 0.83 -14.20 -19.12
CA TYR A 18 1.18 -14.27 -20.53
C TYR A 18 -0.04 -14.13 -21.46
N GLN A 19 -1.10 -14.87 -21.18
CA GLN A 19 -2.32 -14.89 -22.00
C GLN A 19 -3.11 -13.58 -21.95
N ASN A 20 -2.91 -12.78 -20.91
CA ASN A 20 -3.67 -11.55 -20.69
C ASN A 20 -2.86 -10.25 -20.93
N PHE A 21 -1.62 -10.36 -21.37
CA PHE A 21 -0.91 -9.22 -21.94
C PHE A 21 -1.35 -9.00 -23.39
N ASN A 22 -1.93 -7.83 -23.65
CA ASN A 22 -2.45 -7.50 -24.99
C ASN A 22 -1.33 -7.36 -26.04
N ASN A 23 -0.17 -6.85 -25.62
CA ASN A 23 0.96 -6.60 -26.51
C ASN A 23 2.25 -7.10 -25.87
N ARG A 24 3.20 -7.57 -26.70
CA ARG A 24 4.56 -7.97 -26.31
C ARG A 24 4.64 -8.93 -25.13
N ALA A 25 3.66 -9.83 -25.01
CA ALA A 25 3.57 -10.79 -23.90
C ALA A 25 4.89 -11.53 -23.66
N ASP A 26 5.55 -12.00 -24.74
CA ASP A 26 6.84 -12.68 -24.64
C ASP A 26 7.92 -11.81 -23.97
N THR A 27 8.01 -10.53 -24.37
CA THR A 27 9.00 -9.61 -23.80
C THR A 27 8.68 -9.26 -22.35
N LEU A 28 7.39 -9.11 -22.04
CA LEU A 28 6.94 -8.79 -20.67
C LEU A 28 7.20 -9.95 -19.71
N ILE A 29 6.97 -11.18 -20.12
CA ILE A 29 7.29 -12.35 -19.29
C ILE A 29 8.80 -12.49 -19.08
N ASP A 30 9.61 -12.36 -20.13
CA ASP A 30 11.07 -12.41 -20.00
C ASP A 30 11.57 -11.29 -19.07
N LEU A 31 10.97 -10.09 -19.15
CA LEU A 31 11.30 -8.96 -18.27
C LEU A 31 10.91 -9.26 -16.82
N LEU A 32 9.71 -9.77 -16.57
CA LEU A 32 9.25 -10.12 -15.23
C LEU A 32 10.12 -11.23 -14.61
N ASP A 33 10.49 -12.23 -15.39
CA ASP A 33 11.40 -13.29 -14.95
C ASP A 33 12.80 -12.73 -14.62
N ALA A 34 13.30 -11.79 -15.41
CA ALA A 34 14.56 -11.10 -15.14
C ALA A 34 14.49 -10.23 -13.88
N MET A 35 13.41 -9.46 -13.71
CA MET A 35 13.19 -8.66 -12.49
C MET A 35 13.16 -9.53 -11.23
N CYS A 36 12.52 -10.68 -11.31
CA CYS A 36 12.46 -11.65 -10.20
C CYS A 36 13.77 -12.42 -9.98
N SER A 37 14.66 -12.49 -10.97
CA SER A 37 15.90 -13.31 -10.91
C SER A 37 17.18 -12.51 -10.65
N VAL A 38 17.16 -11.19 -10.88
CA VAL A 38 18.36 -10.34 -10.77
C VAL A 38 18.25 -9.44 -9.55
N PRO A 39 18.79 -9.85 -8.40
CA PRO A 39 18.87 -8.96 -7.24
C PRO A 39 19.89 -7.85 -7.50
N ASN A 40 19.63 -6.65 -6.96
CA ASN A 40 20.52 -5.49 -7.01
C ASN A 40 20.79 -4.89 -8.41
N ALA A 41 19.91 -5.09 -9.39
CA ALA A 41 19.99 -4.36 -10.65
C ALA A 41 20.04 -2.84 -10.39
N LYS A 42 20.86 -2.11 -11.15
CA LYS A 42 21.03 -0.64 -11.04
C LYS A 42 20.32 0.10 -12.17
N SER A 43 19.96 -0.61 -13.23
CA SER A 43 19.24 -0.05 -14.36
C SER A 43 18.34 -1.09 -15.02
N VAL A 44 17.31 -0.63 -15.71
CA VAL A 44 16.40 -1.51 -16.46
C VAL A 44 17.13 -2.30 -17.55
N VAL A 45 18.23 -1.75 -18.10
CA VAL A 45 19.05 -2.44 -19.11
C VAL A 45 19.70 -3.70 -18.54
N GLU A 46 20.06 -3.70 -17.26
CA GLU A 46 20.70 -4.86 -16.63
C GLU A 46 19.81 -6.09 -16.59
N TYR A 47 18.48 -5.92 -16.57
CA TYR A 47 17.56 -7.06 -16.70
C TYR A 47 17.72 -7.81 -18.04
N SER A 48 18.17 -7.13 -19.11
CA SER A 48 18.44 -7.79 -20.39
C SER A 48 19.68 -8.66 -20.39
N LEU A 49 20.50 -8.61 -19.32
CA LEU A 49 21.68 -9.46 -19.14
C LEU A 49 21.36 -10.76 -18.39
N ALA A 50 20.13 -10.88 -17.87
CA ALA A 50 19.67 -12.11 -17.23
C ALA A 50 19.61 -13.27 -18.22
N SER A 51 20.01 -14.45 -17.82
CA SER A 51 19.99 -15.65 -18.67
C SER A 51 18.58 -16.05 -19.15
N CYS A 52 17.54 -15.64 -18.43
CA CYS A 52 16.15 -15.83 -18.80
C CYS A 52 15.62 -14.79 -19.81
N TYR A 53 16.33 -13.69 -20.04
CA TYR A 53 15.92 -12.67 -21.00
C TYR A 53 16.54 -12.96 -22.37
N GLN A 54 15.72 -13.42 -23.31
CA GLN A 54 16.21 -13.90 -24.61
C GLN A 54 16.17 -12.85 -25.73
N ARG A 55 15.80 -11.60 -25.43
CA ARG A 55 15.56 -10.55 -26.42
C ARG A 55 16.56 -9.39 -26.28
N SER A 56 16.60 -8.49 -27.27
CA SER A 56 17.45 -7.30 -27.18
C SER A 56 16.93 -6.33 -26.11
N TYR A 57 17.83 -5.63 -25.42
CA TYR A 57 17.50 -4.65 -24.39
C TYR A 57 16.49 -3.58 -24.87
N SER A 58 16.56 -3.18 -26.13
CA SER A 58 15.66 -2.18 -26.71
C SER A 58 14.19 -2.59 -26.73
N THR A 59 13.91 -3.90 -26.67
CA THR A 59 12.53 -4.42 -26.65
C THR A 59 11.87 -4.17 -25.30
N ILE A 60 12.63 -4.04 -24.21
CA ILE A 60 12.13 -3.69 -22.87
C ILE A 60 11.38 -2.35 -22.93
N PHE A 61 12.01 -1.31 -23.47
CA PHE A 61 11.42 0.02 -23.52
C PHE A 61 10.15 0.06 -24.38
N LYS A 62 10.14 -0.71 -25.50
CA LYS A 62 8.94 -0.84 -26.32
C LYS A 62 7.82 -1.60 -25.59
N ALA A 63 8.16 -2.61 -24.80
CA ALA A 63 7.17 -3.36 -24.03
C ALA A 63 6.55 -2.49 -22.92
N ILE A 64 7.36 -1.65 -22.26
CA ILE A 64 6.87 -0.68 -21.29
C ILE A 64 5.95 0.35 -21.97
N ASP A 65 6.30 0.86 -23.13
CA ASP A 65 5.50 1.84 -23.88
C ASP A 65 4.13 1.31 -24.28
N GLU A 66 4.11 0.09 -24.80
CA GLU A 66 2.93 -0.53 -25.38
C GLU A 66 2.09 -1.27 -24.33
N LEU A 67 2.54 -1.31 -23.07
CA LEU A 67 1.78 -1.93 -21.98
C LEU A 67 0.47 -1.18 -21.77
N THR A 68 -0.62 -1.92 -21.80
CA THR A 68 -1.96 -1.44 -21.47
C THR A 68 -2.64 -2.49 -20.62
N LEU A 69 -2.93 -2.15 -19.37
CA LEU A 69 -3.62 -3.00 -18.41
C LEU A 69 -4.98 -2.38 -18.08
N ALA A 70 -5.99 -3.23 -17.98
CA ALA A 70 -7.31 -2.81 -17.49
C ALA A 70 -7.24 -2.46 -15.98
N GLU A 71 -8.22 -1.75 -15.50
CA GLU A 71 -8.41 -1.61 -14.04
C GLU A 71 -8.54 -3.00 -13.41
N LEU A 72 -8.03 -3.15 -12.19
CA LEU A 72 -8.04 -4.43 -11.45
C LEU A 72 -7.37 -5.60 -12.20
N TRP A 73 -6.52 -5.31 -13.20
CA TRP A 73 -5.87 -6.37 -13.97
C TRP A 73 -5.09 -7.34 -13.06
N LEU A 74 -4.26 -6.82 -12.18
CA LEU A 74 -3.49 -7.65 -11.24
C LEU A 74 -4.39 -8.31 -10.17
N PRO A 75 -5.34 -7.61 -9.51
CA PRO A 75 -6.28 -8.24 -8.59
C PRO A 75 -7.00 -9.45 -9.16
N HIS A 76 -7.47 -9.40 -10.39
CA HIS A 76 -8.12 -10.55 -11.04
C HIS A 76 -7.17 -11.73 -11.28
N ARG A 77 -5.87 -11.49 -11.46
CA ARG A 77 -4.88 -12.56 -11.69
C ARG A 77 -4.42 -13.22 -10.40
N VAL A 78 -4.35 -12.46 -9.31
CA VAL A 78 -3.99 -13.00 -7.99
C VAL A 78 -5.20 -13.52 -7.22
N GLY A 79 -6.40 -13.04 -7.52
CA GLY A 79 -7.65 -13.39 -6.84
C GLY A 79 -7.84 -14.88 -6.59
N PRO A 80 -7.67 -15.76 -7.59
CA PRO A 80 -7.81 -17.21 -7.41
C PRO A 80 -6.82 -17.85 -6.42
N TYR A 81 -5.77 -17.15 -6.06
CA TYR A 81 -4.68 -17.66 -5.19
C TYR A 81 -4.64 -16.97 -3.83
N LEU A 82 -5.59 -16.07 -3.54
CA LEU A 82 -5.64 -15.39 -2.24
C LEU A 82 -5.95 -16.40 -1.13
N PRO A 83 -5.13 -16.47 -0.08
CA PRO A 83 -5.43 -17.31 1.07
C PRO A 83 -6.61 -16.70 1.82
N LYS A 84 -7.64 -17.50 2.08
CA LYS A 84 -8.74 -17.06 2.94
C LYS A 84 -8.20 -16.85 4.36
N PRO A 85 -8.53 -15.73 5.01
CA PRO A 85 -8.15 -15.53 6.40
C PRO A 85 -8.70 -16.64 7.30
N GLU A 86 -7.87 -17.21 8.15
CA GLU A 86 -8.24 -18.31 9.07
C GLU A 86 -8.42 -17.83 10.50
N LYS A 87 -7.56 -16.88 10.93
CA LYS A 87 -7.55 -16.34 12.30
C LYS A 87 -8.33 -15.04 12.40
N TRP A 88 -8.36 -14.27 11.31
CA TRP A 88 -9.10 -13.02 11.24
C TRP A 88 -10.49 -13.24 10.64
N PRO A 89 -11.54 -12.64 11.20
CA PRO A 89 -12.88 -12.69 10.59
C PRO A 89 -13.03 -11.73 9.41
N PHE A 90 -11.93 -11.18 8.87
CA PHE A 90 -11.94 -10.13 7.86
C PHE A 90 -10.76 -10.23 6.88
N TRP A 91 -10.94 -9.62 5.71
CA TRP A 91 -9.86 -9.28 4.80
C TRP A 91 -9.22 -7.96 5.20
N LEU A 92 -7.90 -7.85 5.12
CA LEU A 92 -7.18 -6.64 5.47
C LEU A 92 -6.66 -5.92 4.22
N LEU A 93 -7.13 -4.70 3.98
CA LEU A 93 -6.60 -3.80 2.95
C LEU A 93 -5.76 -2.71 3.61
N ILE A 94 -4.59 -2.43 3.04
CA ILE A 94 -3.65 -1.43 3.52
C ILE A 94 -3.52 -0.34 2.46
N ALA A 95 -3.84 0.90 2.81
CA ALA A 95 -3.67 2.05 1.94
C ALA A 95 -2.50 2.92 2.40
N ASP A 96 -1.57 3.21 1.50
CA ASP A 96 -0.47 4.14 1.78
C ASP A 96 0.03 4.81 0.50
N VAL A 97 0.79 5.89 0.67
CA VAL A 97 1.34 6.68 -0.42
C VAL A 97 2.85 6.75 -0.31
N THR A 98 3.53 6.47 -1.41
CA THR A 98 4.98 6.65 -1.48
C THR A 98 5.38 7.64 -2.58
N THR A 99 6.59 8.17 -2.49
CA THR A 99 7.11 9.18 -3.40
C THR A 99 8.06 8.59 -4.43
N SER A 100 8.02 9.16 -5.63
CA SER A 100 8.93 8.91 -6.75
C SER A 100 9.69 10.22 -7.05
N PRO A 101 10.86 10.45 -6.46
CA PRO A 101 11.64 11.68 -6.68
C PRO A 101 12.08 11.82 -8.15
N ARG A 102 11.86 13.02 -8.72
CA ARG A 102 12.19 13.35 -10.10
C ARG A 102 12.72 14.80 -10.23
N PRO A 103 13.71 15.21 -9.42
CA PRO A 103 14.14 16.62 -9.37
C PRO A 103 14.72 17.12 -10.70
N TYR A 104 15.39 16.24 -11.43
CA TYR A 104 16.09 16.60 -12.69
C TYR A 104 15.29 16.28 -13.96
N ALA A 105 14.10 15.68 -13.84
CA ALA A 105 13.27 15.33 -14.99
C ALA A 105 12.48 16.54 -15.52
N HIS A 106 13.18 17.56 -16.03
CA HIS A 106 12.58 18.85 -16.41
C HIS A 106 11.51 18.78 -17.51
N THR A 107 11.44 17.70 -18.25
CA THR A 107 10.45 17.49 -19.32
C THR A 107 9.32 16.53 -18.90
N LEU A 108 9.34 16.03 -17.66
CA LEU A 108 8.28 15.19 -17.11
C LEU A 108 7.13 16.08 -16.61
N GLU A 109 5.92 15.75 -17.03
CA GLU A 109 4.70 16.50 -16.69
C GLU A 109 4.26 16.27 -15.26
N ASP A 110 3.45 17.19 -14.74
CA ASP A 110 2.71 17.09 -13.48
C ASP A 110 3.60 16.79 -12.25
N ARG A 111 4.86 17.26 -12.24
CA ARG A 111 5.72 17.15 -11.06
C ARG A 111 5.33 18.18 -10.00
N GLY A 112 5.17 17.71 -8.77
CA GLY A 112 4.88 18.55 -7.62
C GLY A 112 5.91 18.42 -6.51
N MET A 113 5.69 19.15 -5.41
CA MET A 113 6.48 18.99 -4.19
C MET A 113 6.05 17.69 -3.48
N VAL A 114 7.02 16.82 -3.24
CA VAL A 114 6.81 15.52 -2.57
C VAL A 114 7.74 15.38 -1.36
N TYR A 115 7.33 14.55 -0.40
CA TYR A 115 8.13 14.29 0.79
C TYR A 115 9.39 13.50 0.42
N GLN A 116 10.52 13.88 1.03
CA GLN A 116 11.79 13.17 0.95
C GLN A 116 12.26 12.83 2.36
N PRO A 117 12.38 11.53 2.72
CA PRO A 117 12.75 11.13 4.08
C PRO A 117 14.20 11.48 4.45
N GLU A 118 15.11 11.48 3.48
CA GLU A 118 16.52 11.84 3.69
C GLU A 118 16.67 13.35 3.56
N VAL A 119 16.86 14.04 4.67
CA VAL A 119 17.00 15.48 4.73
C VAL A 119 18.37 15.87 5.23
N VAL A 120 19.04 16.75 4.50
CA VAL A 120 20.20 17.46 5.01
C VAL A 120 19.74 18.37 6.15
N LYS A 121 20.40 18.31 7.31
CA LYS A 121 20.07 19.12 8.49
C LYS A 121 19.82 20.57 8.11
N GLY A 122 18.67 21.13 8.54
CA GLY A 122 18.28 22.51 8.22
C GLY A 122 17.54 22.72 6.91
N LYS A 123 17.29 21.69 6.09
CA LYS A 123 16.48 21.77 4.87
C LYS A 123 15.08 21.20 5.10
N LEU A 124 14.09 21.69 4.34
CA LEU A 124 12.75 21.12 4.35
C LEU A 124 12.77 19.69 3.76
N PRO A 125 12.00 18.74 4.34
CA PRO A 125 11.95 17.35 3.89
C PRO A 125 11.11 17.19 2.61
N VAL A 126 11.44 17.96 1.56
CA VAL A 126 10.71 17.97 0.30
C VAL A 126 11.66 17.95 -0.90
N THR A 127 11.22 17.28 -1.95
CA THR A 127 11.83 17.28 -3.26
C THR A 127 10.75 17.43 -4.33
N ILE A 128 11.13 17.38 -5.59
CA ILE A 128 10.22 17.44 -6.73
C ILE A 128 10.04 16.03 -7.28
N GLY A 129 8.81 15.65 -7.61
CA GLY A 129 8.52 14.33 -8.18
C GLY A 129 7.03 14.03 -8.26
N HIS A 130 6.72 12.75 -8.32
CA HIS A 130 5.37 12.20 -8.28
C HIS A 130 5.10 11.49 -6.96
N GLN A 131 3.82 11.27 -6.67
CA GLN A 131 3.34 10.41 -5.59
C GLN A 131 2.50 9.28 -6.19
N TYR A 132 2.60 8.11 -5.56
CA TYR A 132 1.79 6.95 -5.92
C TYR A 132 1.02 6.45 -4.71
N SER A 133 -0.30 6.38 -4.85
CA SER A 133 -1.18 5.72 -3.90
C SER A 133 -1.22 4.24 -4.21
N THR A 134 -0.99 3.41 -3.21
CA THR A 134 -1.00 1.95 -3.35
C THR A 134 -1.96 1.35 -2.33
N VAL A 135 -2.81 0.44 -2.80
CA VAL A 135 -3.63 -0.43 -1.96
C VAL A 135 -3.10 -1.84 -2.08
N ALA A 136 -2.83 -2.45 -0.94
CA ALA A 136 -2.29 -3.80 -0.84
C ALA A 136 -3.15 -4.66 0.10
N LEU A 137 -3.16 -5.96 -0.13
CA LEU A 137 -3.72 -6.95 0.78
C LEU A 137 -2.69 -7.26 1.87
N GLY A 138 -3.06 -6.99 3.13
CA GLY A 138 -2.35 -7.49 4.29
C GLY A 138 -2.66 -8.98 4.49
N LEU A 139 -1.64 -9.76 4.69
CA LEU A 139 -1.77 -11.20 4.90
C LEU A 139 -1.64 -11.52 6.39
N GLU A 140 -2.36 -12.53 6.83
CA GLU A 140 -2.18 -13.05 8.19
C GLU A 140 -0.72 -13.48 8.41
N PRO A 141 -0.13 -13.19 9.59
CA PRO A 141 1.19 -13.68 9.91
C PRO A 141 1.23 -15.21 9.90
N GLU A 142 2.01 -15.80 9.01
CA GLU A 142 2.22 -17.25 9.00
C GLU A 142 3.08 -17.64 10.22
N PRO A 143 2.78 -18.75 10.91
CA PRO A 143 3.58 -19.22 12.05
C PRO A 143 5.04 -19.41 11.67
N GLY A 144 5.95 -18.81 12.45
CA GLY A 144 7.38 -18.89 12.21
C GLY A 144 7.91 -17.99 11.09
N VAL A 145 7.11 -17.17 10.43
CA VAL A 145 7.53 -16.21 9.38
C VAL A 145 8.02 -14.91 10.01
N SER A 146 9.30 -14.63 9.84
CA SER A 146 9.91 -13.37 10.32
C SER A 146 9.63 -12.16 9.41
N CYS A 147 9.08 -12.37 8.23
CA CYS A 147 8.77 -11.35 7.24
C CYS A 147 7.31 -11.44 6.84
N SER A 148 6.57 -10.37 7.11
CA SER A 148 5.19 -10.26 6.65
C SER A 148 5.20 -9.90 5.16
N TRP A 149 4.59 -10.74 4.35
CA TRP A 149 4.30 -10.42 2.97
C TRP A 149 3.05 -9.53 2.92
N VAL A 150 3.08 -8.56 2.02
CA VAL A 150 1.91 -7.79 1.62
C VAL A 150 1.76 -7.92 0.12
N LEU A 151 0.54 -8.08 -0.37
CA LEU A 151 0.32 -8.25 -1.81
C LEU A 151 -0.23 -6.95 -2.41
N PRO A 152 0.56 -6.18 -3.17
CA PRO A 152 0.06 -4.97 -3.81
C PRO A 152 -1.02 -5.33 -4.84
N LEU A 153 -2.19 -4.71 -4.70
CA LEU A 153 -3.34 -4.93 -5.58
C LEU A 153 -3.45 -3.83 -6.64
N GLN A 154 -3.34 -2.59 -6.23
CA GLN A 154 -3.46 -1.42 -7.11
C GLN A 154 -2.43 -0.37 -6.76
N SER A 155 -1.96 0.36 -7.77
CA SER A 155 -1.17 1.58 -7.58
C SER A 155 -1.53 2.59 -8.66
N GLU A 156 -1.76 3.83 -8.23
CA GLU A 156 -2.10 4.94 -9.10
C GLU A 156 -1.26 6.17 -8.77
N ARG A 157 -0.84 6.88 -9.80
CA ARG A 157 -0.20 8.18 -9.62
C ARG A 157 -1.22 9.19 -9.08
N VAL A 158 -0.82 9.91 -8.06
CA VAL A 158 -1.61 11.02 -7.53
C VAL A 158 -1.30 12.26 -8.36
N ALA A 159 -2.27 12.73 -9.14
CA ALA A 159 -2.11 13.98 -9.87
C ALA A 159 -1.95 15.15 -8.90
N THR A 160 -1.22 16.19 -9.31
CA THR A 160 -0.99 17.37 -8.44
C THR A 160 -2.29 18.11 -8.08
N THR A 161 -3.35 17.93 -8.86
CA THR A 161 -4.69 18.48 -8.62
C THR A 161 -5.54 17.64 -7.67
N GLU A 162 -5.12 16.41 -7.35
CA GLU A 162 -5.88 15.47 -6.52
C GLU A 162 -5.36 15.42 -5.07
N ASP A 163 -6.24 15.03 -4.17
CA ASP A 163 -5.85 14.65 -2.80
C ASP A 163 -5.49 13.16 -2.77
N LYS A 164 -4.32 12.85 -2.24
CA LYS A 164 -3.76 11.49 -2.20
C LYS A 164 -4.69 10.49 -1.51
N GLU A 165 -5.39 10.94 -0.46
CA GLU A 165 -6.34 10.09 0.26
C GLU A 165 -7.56 9.74 -0.61
N MET A 166 -8.02 10.66 -1.45
CA MET A 166 -9.16 10.41 -2.32
C MET A 166 -8.82 9.46 -3.48
N VAL A 167 -7.55 9.43 -3.92
CA VAL A 167 -7.07 8.40 -4.85
C VAL A 167 -7.14 7.02 -4.18
N GLY A 168 -6.64 6.89 -2.95
CA GLY A 168 -6.75 5.67 -2.15
C GLY A 168 -8.21 5.24 -1.93
N CYS A 169 -9.10 6.20 -1.64
CA CYS A 169 -10.53 5.96 -1.52
C CYS A 169 -11.11 5.31 -2.79
N ARG A 170 -10.82 5.88 -3.95
CA ARG A 170 -11.27 5.37 -5.25
C ARG A 170 -10.74 3.96 -5.54
N GLN A 171 -9.51 3.66 -5.16
CA GLN A 171 -8.92 2.33 -5.28
C GLN A 171 -9.65 1.30 -4.39
N ILE A 172 -9.91 1.64 -3.13
CA ILE A 172 -10.69 0.78 -2.21
C ILE A 172 -12.10 0.56 -2.75
N GLU A 173 -12.78 1.63 -3.21
CA GLU A 173 -14.12 1.53 -3.79
C GLU A 173 -14.20 0.53 -4.94
N ARG A 174 -13.23 0.54 -5.86
CA ARG A 174 -13.18 -0.40 -6.98
C ARG A 174 -13.03 -1.85 -6.50
N LEU A 175 -12.16 -2.08 -5.50
CA LEU A 175 -11.97 -3.41 -4.92
C LEU A 175 -13.24 -3.92 -4.22
N MET A 176 -13.95 -3.02 -3.50
CA MET A 176 -15.19 -3.35 -2.81
C MET A 176 -16.37 -3.62 -3.77
N GLN A 177 -16.36 -3.00 -4.94
CA GLN A 177 -17.41 -3.18 -5.97
C GLN A 177 -17.17 -4.39 -6.87
N GLU A 178 -15.96 -4.96 -6.87
CA GLU A 178 -15.61 -6.06 -7.75
C GLU A 178 -16.12 -7.41 -7.21
N THR A 179 -17.08 -7.99 -7.90
CA THR A 179 -17.78 -9.21 -7.46
C THR A 179 -16.93 -10.48 -7.54
N LYS A 180 -15.85 -10.47 -8.34
CA LYS A 180 -14.91 -11.60 -8.46
C LYS A 180 -13.88 -11.63 -7.35
N LEU A 181 -13.85 -10.61 -6.49
CA LEU A 181 -12.97 -10.51 -5.34
C LEU A 181 -13.79 -10.62 -4.05
N PRO A 182 -13.22 -11.15 -2.97
CA PRO A 182 -13.99 -11.40 -1.75
C PRO A 182 -14.36 -10.14 -0.96
N PHE A 183 -13.69 -9.03 -1.22
CA PHE A 183 -13.74 -7.83 -0.37
C PHE A 183 -15.12 -7.19 -0.28
N GLY A 184 -15.91 -7.21 -1.36
CA GLY A 184 -17.25 -6.64 -1.39
C GLY A 184 -18.31 -7.52 -0.70
N GLN A 185 -18.01 -8.78 -0.42
CA GLN A 185 -18.94 -9.76 0.14
C GLN A 185 -18.66 -10.05 1.61
N ASP A 186 -17.38 -10.20 1.95
CA ASP A 186 -16.93 -10.50 3.31
C ASP A 186 -16.66 -9.23 4.11
N LEU A 187 -16.51 -9.36 5.43
CA LEU A 187 -16.03 -8.27 6.26
C LEU A 187 -14.62 -7.87 5.79
N THR A 188 -14.47 -6.62 5.46
CA THR A 188 -13.19 -6.05 5.03
C THR A 188 -12.79 -4.91 5.97
N VAL A 189 -11.56 -4.97 6.46
CA VAL A 189 -10.93 -3.94 7.27
C VAL A 189 -9.90 -3.23 6.41
N GLU A 190 -9.96 -1.91 6.40
CA GLU A 190 -8.97 -1.07 5.78
C GLU A 190 -8.15 -0.34 6.84
N VAL A 191 -6.84 -0.28 6.67
CA VAL A 191 -5.95 0.44 7.57
C VAL A 191 -5.17 1.54 6.84
N GLY A 192 -5.07 2.72 7.47
CA GLY A 192 -4.35 3.87 6.94
C GLY A 192 -3.65 4.72 8.01
N ASP A 193 -2.77 5.60 7.57
CA ASP A 193 -2.11 6.57 8.44
C ASP A 193 -3.05 7.70 8.89
N SER A 194 -2.51 8.73 9.54
CA SER A 194 -3.32 9.84 10.05
C SER A 194 -3.96 10.70 8.94
N SER A 195 -3.51 10.62 7.71
CA SER A 195 -4.10 11.34 6.59
C SER A 195 -5.47 10.75 6.19
N TYR A 196 -5.65 9.46 6.39
CA TYR A 196 -6.89 8.72 6.12
C TYR A 196 -7.98 8.90 7.20
N SER A 197 -7.68 9.60 8.30
CA SER A 197 -8.68 9.95 9.33
C SER A 197 -9.49 11.22 9.03
N LYS A 198 -9.41 11.76 7.80
CA LYS A 198 -10.18 12.93 7.37
C LYS A 198 -11.67 12.60 7.20
N PRO A 199 -12.58 13.54 7.55
CA PRO A 199 -14.03 13.31 7.40
C PRO A 199 -14.46 12.92 5.99
N ALA A 200 -13.87 13.52 4.95
CA ALA A 200 -14.22 13.21 3.56
C ALA A 200 -13.93 11.74 3.20
N TYR A 201 -12.75 11.26 3.57
CA TYR A 201 -12.35 9.89 3.34
C TYR A 201 -13.25 8.89 4.07
N LEU A 202 -13.41 9.10 5.38
CA LEU A 202 -14.25 8.24 6.22
C LEU A 202 -15.72 8.23 5.77
N HIS A 203 -16.25 9.39 5.32
CA HIS A 203 -17.62 9.49 4.83
C HIS A 203 -17.82 8.71 3.53
N ALA A 204 -16.88 8.81 2.59
CA ALA A 204 -16.97 8.14 1.29
C ALA A 204 -17.10 6.61 1.42
N HIS A 205 -16.48 6.03 2.44
CA HIS A 205 -16.54 4.58 2.69
C HIS A 205 -17.84 4.10 3.36
N ARG A 206 -18.71 5.02 3.83
CA ARG A 206 -19.97 4.64 4.51
C ARG A 206 -21.02 4.01 3.59
N LYS A 207 -20.82 4.04 2.29
CA LYS A 207 -21.66 3.33 1.33
C LYS A 207 -21.44 1.81 1.30
N PHE A 208 -20.36 1.31 1.93
CA PHE A 208 -20.04 -0.11 2.04
C PHE A 208 -20.29 -0.58 3.48
N PRO A 209 -21.41 -1.29 3.76
CA PRO A 209 -21.73 -1.71 5.12
C PRO A 209 -20.74 -2.70 5.71
N ASN A 210 -20.07 -3.51 4.86
CA ASN A 210 -19.07 -4.50 5.26
C ASN A 210 -17.63 -3.95 5.31
N LEU A 211 -17.42 -2.64 5.08
CA LEU A 211 -16.11 -2.01 5.18
C LEU A 211 -15.94 -1.30 6.53
N VAL A 212 -14.90 -1.67 7.26
CA VAL A 212 -14.46 -0.99 8.49
C VAL A 212 -13.11 -0.32 8.25
N THR A 213 -13.06 0.99 8.47
CA THR A 213 -11.82 1.78 8.32
C THR A 213 -11.17 1.99 9.67
N ILE A 214 -9.90 1.61 9.82
CA ILE A 214 -9.04 1.87 10.97
C ILE A 214 -7.98 2.88 10.55
N ALA A 215 -7.99 4.07 11.12
CA ALA A 215 -7.01 5.10 10.79
C ALA A 215 -6.40 5.71 12.04
N ARG A 216 -5.09 6.02 11.97
CA ARG A 216 -4.43 6.75 13.06
C ARG A 216 -5.00 8.14 13.20
N VAL A 217 -5.08 8.61 14.44
CA VAL A 217 -5.52 9.97 14.76
C VAL A 217 -4.37 10.74 15.40
N ARG A 218 -4.21 11.99 15.01
CA ARG A 218 -3.22 12.89 15.66
C ARG A 218 -3.70 13.26 17.06
N GLY A 219 -2.80 13.28 18.04
CA GLY A 219 -3.11 13.53 19.45
C GLY A 219 -3.71 14.91 19.78
N ASN A 220 -3.84 15.82 18.83
CA ASN A 220 -4.48 17.13 19.01
C ASN A 220 -5.95 17.19 18.54
N ARG A 221 -6.56 16.03 18.21
CA ARG A 221 -7.94 15.96 17.71
C ARG A 221 -8.95 16.10 18.85
N LYS A 222 -10.14 16.55 18.46
CA LYS A 222 -11.31 16.72 19.33
C LYS A 222 -12.49 16.01 18.71
N PHE A 223 -13.20 15.23 19.52
CA PHE A 223 -14.40 14.49 19.18
C PHE A 223 -15.55 14.90 20.10
N TYR A 224 -16.67 14.26 19.99
CA TYR A 224 -17.87 14.60 20.76
C TYR A 224 -18.61 13.34 21.16
N TYR A 225 -19.17 13.36 22.34
CA TYR A 225 -20.20 12.39 22.72
C TYR A 225 -21.48 12.62 21.93
N PRO A 226 -22.36 11.64 21.79
CA PRO A 226 -23.74 11.84 21.27
C PRO A 226 -24.47 12.87 22.14
N TYR A 227 -25.30 13.70 21.51
CA TYR A 227 -26.15 14.62 22.27
C TYR A 227 -27.29 13.84 22.92
N VAL A 228 -27.37 13.89 24.24
CA VAL A 228 -28.49 13.39 25.05
C VAL A 228 -29.35 14.57 25.47
N PRO A 229 -30.63 14.63 25.06
CA PRO A 229 -31.52 15.69 25.52
C PRO A 229 -31.74 15.56 27.02
N THR A 230 -31.38 16.58 27.76
CA THR A 230 -31.69 16.69 29.22
C THR A 230 -33.19 16.97 29.39
N GLN A 231 -33.86 16.26 30.29
CA GLN A 231 -35.30 16.40 30.55
C GLN A 231 -35.70 17.70 31.24
N GLU A 232 -34.78 18.60 31.53
CA GLU A 232 -35.11 19.88 32.16
C GLU A 232 -35.91 20.78 31.20
N LYS A 233 -37.21 20.73 31.37
CA LYS A 233 -38.25 21.49 30.64
C LYS A 233 -38.32 22.92 31.12
N THR A 234 -37.32 23.76 31.05
CA THR A 234 -37.48 25.17 31.50
C THR A 234 -36.72 26.21 30.70
N LYS A 235 -36.39 26.00 29.46
CA LYS A 235 -36.00 27.15 28.62
C LYS A 235 -36.75 27.08 27.26
N LYS A 236 -37.43 28.24 26.94
CA LYS A 236 -38.07 28.51 25.65
C LYS A 236 -37.24 27.92 24.54
N ARG A 237 -37.85 27.14 23.63
CA ARG A 237 -37.21 26.58 22.42
C ARG A 237 -36.39 27.69 21.77
N SER A 238 -35.06 27.59 21.82
CA SER A 238 -34.22 28.48 21.04
C SER A 238 -34.53 28.24 19.56
N GLN A 239 -34.85 29.30 18.83
CA GLN A 239 -34.96 29.26 17.40
C GLN A 239 -33.61 28.95 16.80
N GLY A 240 -33.33 27.69 16.45
CA GLY A 240 -32.05 27.30 15.91
C GLY A 240 -32.01 25.81 15.52
N ARG A 241 -31.00 25.43 14.76
CA ARG A 241 -30.77 24.03 14.39
C ARG A 241 -30.61 23.16 15.64
N PRO A 242 -31.27 22.01 15.74
CA PRO A 242 -31.09 21.08 16.87
C PRO A 242 -29.62 20.75 17.12
N ARG A 243 -29.25 20.68 18.39
CA ARG A 243 -27.87 20.30 18.78
C ARG A 243 -27.61 18.85 18.35
N GLN A 244 -26.53 18.65 17.60
CA GLN A 244 -26.14 17.35 17.04
C GLN A 244 -25.04 16.65 17.84
N TYR A 245 -24.29 17.39 18.64
CA TYR A 245 -23.13 16.93 19.38
C TYR A 245 -23.31 17.21 20.88
N GLY A 246 -22.97 16.25 21.69
CA GLY A 246 -22.89 16.37 23.14
C GLY A 246 -21.62 17.09 23.60
N GLU A 247 -21.08 16.67 24.72
CA GLU A 247 -19.84 17.20 25.29
C GLU A 247 -18.62 16.82 24.47
N ARG A 248 -17.53 17.53 24.72
CA ARG A 248 -16.28 17.34 23.98
C ARG A 248 -15.47 16.21 24.60
N PHE A 249 -14.90 15.38 23.76
CA PHE A 249 -13.81 14.44 24.06
C PHE A 249 -12.53 14.98 23.41
N SER A 250 -11.59 15.45 24.18
CA SER A 250 -10.35 16.09 23.71
C SER A 250 -9.16 15.18 23.97
N LEU A 251 -8.47 14.69 22.94
CA LEU A 251 -7.33 13.78 23.11
C LEU A 251 -6.21 14.35 23.98
N PRO A 252 -5.87 15.66 23.91
CA PRO A 252 -4.83 16.23 24.77
C PRO A 252 -5.31 16.57 26.20
N ASP A 253 -6.59 16.37 26.53
CA ASP A 253 -7.18 16.73 27.79
C ASP A 253 -7.93 15.55 28.44
N PRO A 254 -7.24 14.74 29.27
CA PRO A 254 -7.84 13.57 29.92
C PRO A 254 -9.06 13.86 30.80
N ALA A 255 -9.20 15.10 31.32
CA ALA A 255 -10.36 15.45 32.12
C ALA A 255 -11.69 15.44 31.35
N THR A 256 -11.61 15.41 30.00
CA THR A 256 -12.80 15.31 29.14
C THR A 256 -13.17 13.85 28.78
N TRP A 257 -12.41 12.88 29.25
CA TRP A 257 -12.67 11.48 28.96
C TRP A 257 -13.60 10.87 30.04
N THR A 258 -14.50 10.02 29.59
CA THR A 258 -15.19 9.10 30.49
C THR A 258 -14.34 7.86 30.72
N GLU A 259 -14.75 7.01 31.65
CA GLU A 259 -14.19 5.68 31.74
C GLU A 259 -14.32 4.96 30.38
N PRO A 260 -13.31 4.19 29.95
CA PRO A 260 -13.39 3.44 28.71
C PRO A 260 -14.52 2.39 28.76
N ASN A 261 -15.21 2.21 27.64
CA ASN A 261 -16.27 1.21 27.56
C ASN A 261 -15.70 -0.21 27.56
N GLU A 262 -14.48 -0.38 27.07
CA GLU A 262 -13.79 -1.66 26.96
C GLU A 262 -12.30 -1.46 27.16
N THR A 263 -11.66 -2.41 27.84
CA THR A 263 -10.21 -2.43 28.06
C THR A 263 -9.68 -3.84 27.85
N HIS A 264 -8.55 -3.95 27.17
CA HIS A 264 -7.87 -5.20 26.92
C HIS A 264 -6.38 -5.07 27.17
N THR A 265 -5.76 -6.10 27.73
CA THR A 265 -4.31 -6.14 27.99
C THR A 265 -3.71 -7.37 27.33
N LEU A 266 -2.63 -7.20 26.60
CA LEU A 266 -1.88 -8.29 26.01
C LEU A 266 -0.37 -8.10 26.18
N TRP A 267 0.38 -9.18 25.99
CA TRP A 267 1.84 -9.18 26.08
C TRP A 267 2.44 -9.43 24.70
N GLU A 268 3.42 -8.62 24.33
CA GLU A 268 4.16 -8.74 23.08
C GLU A 268 5.64 -8.92 23.33
N THR A 269 6.25 -9.81 22.57
CA THR A 269 7.72 -9.91 22.53
C THR A 269 8.24 -9.33 21.23
N SER A 270 9.08 -8.30 21.31
CA SER A 270 9.72 -7.71 20.14
C SER A 270 10.70 -8.70 19.48
N ARG A 271 11.07 -8.43 18.23
CA ARG A 271 12.09 -9.21 17.50
C ARG A 271 13.46 -9.26 18.22
N ARG A 272 13.72 -8.33 19.14
CA ARG A 272 14.94 -8.27 19.96
C ARG A 272 14.77 -8.92 21.33
N GLY A 273 13.69 -9.64 21.56
CA GLY A 273 13.41 -10.34 22.81
C GLY A 273 12.88 -9.45 23.95
N LYS A 274 12.66 -8.15 23.74
CA LYS A 274 12.04 -7.28 24.75
C LYS A 274 10.57 -7.57 24.86
N VAL A 275 10.08 -7.72 26.07
CA VAL A 275 8.66 -7.95 26.37
C VAL A 275 7.99 -6.59 26.68
N TYR A 276 6.78 -6.41 26.17
CA TYR A 276 5.95 -5.24 26.41
C TYR A 276 4.56 -5.65 26.86
N ARG A 277 4.05 -4.95 27.87
CA ARG A 277 2.64 -5.00 28.22
C ARG A 277 1.90 -3.94 27.40
N VAL A 278 0.91 -4.35 26.64
CA VAL A 278 0.12 -3.46 25.77
C VAL A 278 -1.27 -3.30 26.37
N GLU A 279 -1.64 -2.07 26.70
CA GLU A 279 -2.97 -1.72 27.17
C GLU A 279 -3.75 -1.04 26.05
N ILE A 280 -4.95 -1.54 25.81
CA ILE A 280 -5.86 -1.06 24.78
C ILE A 280 -7.16 -0.63 25.45
N GLN A 281 -7.55 0.62 25.26
CA GLN A 281 -8.77 1.23 25.80
C GLN A 281 -9.66 1.69 24.65
N ALA A 282 -10.96 1.52 24.77
CA ALA A 282 -11.91 1.93 23.73
C ALA A 282 -13.08 2.75 24.28
N TRP A 283 -13.47 3.77 23.52
CA TRP A 283 -14.67 4.58 23.72
C TRP A 283 -15.57 4.44 22.50
N HIS A 284 -16.76 3.91 22.71
CA HIS A 284 -17.69 3.66 21.62
C HIS A 284 -18.60 4.86 21.34
N ASN A 285 -19.13 4.89 20.11
CA ASN A 285 -20.14 5.84 19.67
C ASN A 285 -19.76 7.33 19.76
N LEU A 286 -18.45 7.65 19.73
CA LEU A 286 -18.03 9.02 19.57
C LEU A 286 -18.35 9.57 18.18
N LEU A 287 -18.49 10.87 18.09
CA LEU A 287 -18.83 11.60 16.87
C LEU A 287 -17.71 12.56 16.48
N MET A 288 -17.51 12.74 15.18
CA MET A 288 -16.57 13.75 14.69
C MET A 288 -17.30 14.90 14.01
N SER A 289 -16.67 16.08 14.03
CA SER A 289 -17.17 17.22 13.28
C SER A 289 -17.03 16.99 11.77
N GLY A 290 -18.12 17.19 11.03
CA GLY A 290 -18.15 17.10 9.57
C GLY A 290 -17.70 18.37 8.85
N LYS A 291 -16.91 19.27 9.49
CA LYS A 291 -16.38 20.47 8.81
C LYS A 291 -15.41 20.04 7.71
N ASN A 292 -15.87 20.12 6.49
CA ASN A 292 -15.11 19.91 5.27
C ASN A 292 -15.45 21.06 4.32
N LYS A 293 -14.52 21.97 4.09
CA LYS A 293 -14.78 23.11 3.20
C LYS A 293 -14.78 22.65 1.73
N PRO A 294 -15.70 23.13 0.91
CA PRO A 294 -16.81 24.08 1.19
C PRO A 294 -18.04 23.43 1.84
N GLU A 295 -18.18 22.11 1.85
CA GLU A 295 -19.34 21.38 2.32
C GLU A 295 -19.23 20.91 3.77
N ARG A 296 -20.38 20.71 4.40
CA ARG A 296 -20.48 20.12 5.73
C ARG A 296 -21.03 18.70 5.63
N LEU A 297 -20.16 17.71 5.86
CA LEU A 297 -20.53 16.31 5.84
C LEU A 297 -21.36 15.91 7.07
N PRO A 298 -22.33 14.98 6.94
CA PRO A 298 -23.23 14.56 8.02
C PRO A 298 -22.55 13.57 8.99
N MET A 299 -21.33 13.87 9.45
CA MET A 299 -20.53 12.97 10.29
C MET A 299 -21.15 12.65 11.64
N HIS A 300 -22.11 13.46 12.11
CA HIS A 300 -22.89 13.17 13.31
C HIS A 300 -23.79 11.94 13.20
N LYS A 301 -24.05 11.44 11.97
CA LYS A 301 -24.82 10.22 11.72
C LYS A 301 -23.97 8.95 11.75
N TYR A 302 -22.65 9.09 11.78
CA TYR A 302 -21.71 7.99 11.68
C TYR A 302 -20.85 7.92 12.96
N PRO A 303 -21.36 7.24 14.01
CA PRO A 303 -20.60 7.02 15.22
C PRO A 303 -19.43 6.06 14.96
N PHE A 304 -18.34 6.26 15.70
CA PHE A 304 -17.15 5.45 15.60
C PHE A 304 -16.64 5.02 16.98
N THR A 305 -15.74 4.05 16.99
CA THR A 305 -14.99 3.65 18.18
C THR A 305 -13.62 4.33 18.15
N LEU A 306 -13.27 5.01 19.23
CA LEU A 306 -11.94 5.56 19.46
C LEU A 306 -11.15 4.57 20.30
N VAL A 307 -9.94 4.23 19.85
CA VAL A 307 -9.07 3.28 20.55
C VAL A 307 -7.77 3.98 20.93
N ARG A 308 -7.37 3.84 22.20
CA ARG A 308 -6.08 4.28 22.74
C ARG A 308 -5.22 3.07 23.06
N ILE A 309 -3.97 3.08 22.61
CA ILE A 309 -3.03 1.99 22.83
C ILE A 309 -1.76 2.55 23.46
N VAL A 310 -1.37 1.98 24.59
CA VAL A 310 -0.14 2.31 25.30
C VAL A 310 0.67 1.03 25.47
N ARG A 311 1.97 1.14 25.26
CA ARG A 311 2.92 0.04 25.51
C ARG A 311 3.79 0.40 26.70
N TYR A 312 3.93 -0.53 27.62
CA TYR A 312 4.79 -0.42 28.80
C TYR A 312 5.93 -1.44 28.67
N ASP A 313 7.13 -1.02 29.07
CA ASP A 313 8.27 -1.89 29.19
C ASP A 313 8.17 -2.79 30.46
N GLU A 314 9.18 -3.62 30.68
CA GLU A 314 9.24 -4.53 31.82
C GLU A 314 9.31 -3.77 33.17
N GLU A 315 9.76 -2.53 33.17
CA GLU A 315 9.85 -1.64 34.35
C GLU A 315 8.53 -0.88 34.59
N GLY A 316 7.55 -0.98 33.69
CA GLY A 316 6.27 -0.30 33.78
C GLY A 316 6.27 1.12 33.21
N ASN A 317 7.34 1.55 32.53
CA ASN A 317 7.40 2.85 31.88
C ASN A 317 6.75 2.81 30.49
N GLU A 318 6.16 3.92 30.05
CA GLU A 318 5.65 4.04 28.70
C GLU A 318 6.79 3.90 27.67
N ALA A 319 6.73 2.87 26.83
CA ALA A 319 7.76 2.59 25.81
C ALA A 319 7.80 3.66 24.69
N PHE A 320 6.75 4.47 24.55
CA PHE A 320 6.66 5.55 23.58
C PHE A 320 6.13 6.83 24.23
N LYS A 321 6.70 7.96 23.86
CA LYS A 321 6.34 9.30 24.36
C LYS A 321 4.86 9.64 24.20
N HIS A 322 4.17 9.05 23.23
CA HIS A 322 2.77 9.35 22.94
C HIS A 322 2.00 8.07 22.67
N PRO A 323 0.76 7.95 23.19
CA PRO A 323 -0.10 6.84 22.90
C PRO A 323 -0.49 6.80 21.41
N LEU A 324 -0.75 5.61 20.92
CA LEU A 324 -1.33 5.43 19.60
C LEU A 324 -2.85 5.59 19.71
N TRP A 325 -3.41 6.52 18.92
CA TRP A 325 -4.84 6.73 18.83
C TRP A 325 -5.35 6.26 17.47
N LEU A 326 -6.39 5.45 17.48
CA LEU A 326 -7.05 4.93 16.29
C LEU A 326 -8.54 5.28 16.29
N ILE A 327 -9.04 5.64 15.11
CA ILE A 327 -10.46 5.71 14.84
C ILE A 327 -10.87 4.43 14.11
N VAL A 328 -11.95 3.79 14.55
CA VAL A 328 -12.54 2.59 13.94
C VAL A 328 -13.96 2.92 13.53
N MET A 329 -14.19 3.05 12.22
CA MET A 329 -15.46 3.49 11.68
C MET A 329 -15.99 2.50 10.63
N GLY A 330 -17.21 2.02 10.82
CA GLY A 330 -17.90 1.06 9.98
C GLY A 330 -19.13 0.54 10.69
N GLU A 331 -20.11 0.03 9.96
CA GLU A 331 -21.32 -0.54 10.56
C GLU A 331 -20.97 -1.81 11.35
N ARG A 332 -20.12 -2.64 10.77
CA ARG A 332 -19.69 -3.92 11.35
C ARG A 332 -18.46 -3.82 12.28
N ARG A 333 -18.07 -2.60 12.73
CA ARG A 333 -16.91 -2.40 13.61
C ARG A 333 -16.98 -3.17 14.93
N HIS A 334 -18.19 -3.48 15.41
CA HIS A 334 -18.42 -4.24 16.64
C HIS A 334 -18.07 -5.74 16.52
N GLU A 335 -17.84 -6.24 15.31
CA GLU A 335 -17.37 -7.60 15.07
C GLU A 335 -15.85 -7.75 15.29
N LEU A 336 -15.14 -6.63 15.45
CA LEU A 336 -13.70 -6.60 15.70
C LEU A 336 -13.43 -6.51 17.19
N THR A 337 -12.61 -7.42 17.71
CA THR A 337 -12.04 -7.30 19.05
C THR A 337 -10.97 -6.19 19.09
N LEU A 338 -10.64 -5.70 20.27
CA LEU A 338 -9.56 -4.72 20.44
C LEU A 338 -8.21 -5.26 19.96
N GLU A 339 -7.98 -6.55 20.13
CA GLU A 339 -6.79 -7.23 19.62
C GLU A 339 -6.77 -7.27 18.09
N HIS A 340 -7.89 -7.57 17.42
CA HIS A 340 -8.00 -7.50 15.96
C HIS A 340 -7.68 -6.11 15.42
N ILE A 341 -8.22 -5.05 16.05
CA ILE A 341 -7.97 -3.66 15.67
C ILE A 341 -6.48 -3.33 15.78
N TYR A 342 -5.85 -3.73 16.88
CA TYR A 342 -4.44 -3.50 17.13
C TYR A 342 -3.55 -4.25 16.12
N GLN A 343 -3.77 -5.55 15.94
CA GLN A 343 -3.01 -6.38 15.00
C GLN A 343 -3.17 -5.90 13.54
N ALA A 344 -4.40 -5.60 13.12
CA ALA A 344 -4.65 -5.05 11.78
C ALA A 344 -3.87 -3.74 11.56
N TYR A 345 -3.84 -2.85 12.55
CA TYR A 345 -3.09 -1.60 12.42
C TYR A 345 -1.58 -1.82 12.40
N LEU A 346 -1.05 -2.81 13.11
CA LEU A 346 0.39 -3.13 13.06
C LEU A 346 0.81 -3.61 11.65
N CYS A 347 -0.04 -4.39 10.99
CA CYS A 347 0.23 -4.85 9.61
C CYS A 347 0.30 -3.71 8.58
N ARG A 348 -0.19 -2.50 8.92
CA ARG A 348 -0.01 -1.32 8.06
C ARG A 348 1.46 -1.07 7.68
N PHE A 349 2.38 -1.41 8.58
CA PHE A 349 3.81 -1.22 8.31
C PHE A 349 4.38 -2.19 7.27
N ASP A 350 3.66 -3.25 6.93
CA ASP A 350 4.14 -4.24 5.96
C ASP A 350 4.19 -3.66 4.54
N ILE A 351 3.34 -2.68 4.21
CA ILE A 351 3.42 -1.98 2.91
C ILE A 351 4.74 -1.19 2.76
N GLU A 352 5.32 -0.71 3.86
CA GLU A 352 6.61 -0.03 3.85
C GLU A 352 7.75 -1.01 3.49
N HIS A 353 7.63 -2.30 3.88
CA HIS A 353 8.55 -3.35 3.45
C HIS A 353 8.45 -3.61 1.95
N PHE A 354 7.23 -3.63 1.39
CA PHE A 354 7.03 -3.71 -0.05
C PHE A 354 7.69 -2.52 -0.78
N PHE A 355 7.43 -1.30 -0.35
CA PHE A 355 8.03 -0.11 -0.97
C PHE A 355 9.56 -0.14 -0.88
N ARG A 356 10.11 -0.53 0.26
CA ARG A 356 11.57 -0.67 0.43
C ARG A 356 12.14 -1.71 -0.52
N PHE A 357 11.54 -2.90 -0.58
CA PHE A 357 11.97 -3.96 -1.49
C PHE A 357 11.86 -3.51 -2.95
N GLY A 358 10.73 -2.92 -3.34
CA GLY A 358 10.52 -2.41 -4.69
C GLY A 358 11.56 -1.37 -5.11
N LYS A 359 11.89 -0.43 -4.21
CA LYS A 359 12.92 0.60 -4.45
C LYS A 359 14.33 0.01 -4.52
N GLN A 360 14.67 -0.93 -3.67
CA GLN A 360 16.02 -1.47 -3.56
C GLN A 360 16.33 -2.60 -4.56
N ASN A 361 15.31 -3.40 -4.93
CA ASN A 361 15.52 -4.65 -5.67
C ASN A 361 14.77 -4.73 -7.00
N LEU A 362 13.75 -3.88 -7.23
CA LEU A 362 12.94 -3.90 -8.45
C LEU A 362 12.94 -2.55 -9.21
N LEU A 363 13.84 -1.62 -8.86
CA LEU A 363 13.97 -0.30 -9.50
C LEU A 363 12.67 0.51 -9.53
N LEU A 364 11.83 0.39 -8.50
CA LEU A 364 10.50 1.03 -8.43
C LEU A 364 10.55 2.53 -8.74
N VAL A 365 11.60 3.23 -8.28
CA VAL A 365 11.78 4.68 -8.46
C VAL A 365 12.99 5.04 -9.33
N ASP A 366 13.77 4.05 -9.80
CA ASP A 366 15.02 4.28 -10.54
C ASP A 366 14.82 4.27 -12.06
N PHE A 367 13.64 3.85 -12.54
CA PHE A 367 13.31 3.96 -13.95
C PHE A 367 13.07 5.42 -14.34
N GLN A 368 14.09 6.05 -14.90
CA GLN A 368 14.05 7.45 -15.32
C GLN A 368 13.46 7.57 -16.73
N THR A 369 12.27 8.17 -16.82
CA THR A 369 11.57 8.40 -18.08
C THR A 369 10.98 9.82 -18.10
N PRO A 370 10.93 10.49 -19.26
CA PRO A 370 10.26 11.78 -19.41
C PRO A 370 8.74 11.65 -19.66
N GLU A 371 8.17 10.45 -19.63
CA GLU A 371 6.77 10.20 -19.94
C GLU A 371 6.06 9.60 -18.74
N VAL A 372 4.97 10.23 -18.32
CA VAL A 372 4.14 9.80 -17.19
C VAL A 372 3.63 8.38 -17.40
N LYS A 373 3.06 8.07 -18.58
CA LYS A 373 2.53 6.74 -18.88
C LYS A 373 3.57 5.63 -18.75
N ARG A 374 4.81 5.88 -19.18
CA ARG A 374 5.90 4.91 -19.02
C ARG A 374 6.26 4.68 -17.56
N GLU A 375 6.25 5.74 -16.76
CA GLU A 375 6.49 5.63 -15.32
C GLU A 375 5.37 4.81 -14.66
N GLU A 376 4.11 5.12 -14.98
CA GLU A 376 2.94 4.36 -14.48
C GLU A 376 2.99 2.89 -14.90
N ASN A 377 3.32 2.59 -16.16
CA ASN A 377 3.47 1.22 -16.65
C ASN A 377 4.59 0.47 -15.93
N TRP A 378 5.72 1.16 -15.63
CA TRP A 378 6.81 0.57 -14.87
C TRP A 378 6.36 0.20 -13.45
N TRP A 379 5.59 1.06 -12.80
CA TRP A 379 5.01 0.78 -11.49
C TRP A 379 4.15 -0.48 -11.52
N GLN A 380 3.29 -0.64 -12.52
CA GLN A 380 2.49 -1.86 -12.67
C GLN A 380 3.37 -3.10 -12.85
N LEU A 381 4.42 -3.04 -13.66
CA LEU A 381 5.35 -4.17 -13.83
C LEU A 381 6.04 -4.56 -12.53
N VAL A 382 6.46 -3.60 -11.72
CA VAL A 382 7.04 -3.88 -10.40
C VAL A 382 6.04 -4.59 -9.48
N HIS A 383 4.76 -4.18 -9.50
CA HIS A 383 3.71 -4.85 -8.72
C HIS A 383 3.49 -6.30 -9.19
N ILE A 384 3.47 -6.52 -10.50
CA ILE A 384 3.34 -7.87 -11.09
C ILE A 384 4.55 -8.74 -10.74
N ALA A 385 5.78 -8.20 -10.84
CA ALA A 385 6.99 -8.91 -10.45
C ALA A 385 6.97 -9.29 -8.96
N TYR A 386 6.54 -8.39 -8.09
CA TYR A 386 6.41 -8.68 -6.67
C TYR A 386 5.35 -9.76 -6.39
N ALA A 387 4.20 -9.70 -7.08
CA ALA A 387 3.19 -10.74 -6.99
C ALA A 387 3.72 -12.10 -7.47
N GLN A 388 4.55 -12.13 -8.51
CA GLN A 388 5.22 -13.35 -8.99
C GLN A 388 6.19 -13.92 -7.94
N LEU A 389 6.94 -13.08 -7.24
CA LEU A 389 7.78 -13.50 -6.11
C LEU A 389 6.92 -14.03 -4.95
N TRP A 390 5.80 -13.38 -4.64
CA TRP A 390 4.86 -13.86 -3.63
C TRP A 390 4.31 -15.25 -3.98
N MET A 391 3.94 -15.49 -5.24
CA MET A 391 3.49 -16.80 -5.71
C MET A 391 4.58 -17.88 -5.57
N ALA A 392 5.86 -17.49 -5.71
CA ALA A 392 6.99 -18.40 -5.63
C ALA A 392 7.47 -18.67 -4.19
N ARG A 393 6.93 -17.98 -3.16
CA ARG A 393 7.45 -17.99 -1.79
C ARG A 393 7.52 -19.38 -1.13
N HIS A 394 6.62 -20.28 -1.49
CA HIS A 394 6.58 -21.65 -0.97
C HIS A 394 7.40 -22.66 -1.80
N VAL A 395 7.83 -22.26 -3.01
CA VAL A 395 8.67 -23.07 -3.92
C VAL A 395 10.14 -22.73 -3.77
N ALA A 396 10.44 -21.53 -3.28
CA ALA A 396 11.79 -21.05 -3.12
C ALA A 396 12.50 -21.78 -1.97
N GLU A 397 13.78 -22.11 -2.20
CA GLU A 397 14.68 -22.66 -1.19
C GLU A 397 15.53 -21.54 -0.58
N ALA A 398 15.62 -21.54 0.74
CA ALA A 398 16.51 -20.62 1.46
C ALA A 398 17.95 -21.07 1.31
N LEU A 399 18.53 -20.83 0.13
CA LEU A 399 19.94 -21.16 -0.12
C LEU A 399 20.85 -20.20 0.66
N PRO A 400 21.64 -20.69 1.64
CA PRO A 400 22.52 -19.85 2.41
C PRO A 400 23.67 -19.35 1.51
N ARG A 401 24.09 -18.12 1.71
CA ARG A 401 25.33 -17.62 1.11
C ARG A 401 26.53 -18.43 1.67
N PRO A 402 27.65 -18.53 0.96
CA PRO A 402 28.81 -19.30 1.44
C PRO A 402 29.25 -18.96 2.87
N TRP A 403 29.15 -17.68 3.24
CA TRP A 403 29.50 -17.18 4.58
C TRP A 403 28.39 -17.33 5.63
N GLU A 404 27.18 -17.63 5.21
CA GLU A 404 25.99 -17.81 6.09
C GLU A 404 25.80 -19.28 6.49
N ARG A 405 26.55 -20.23 5.87
CA ARG A 405 26.37 -21.68 6.07
C ARG A 405 26.56 -22.14 7.53
N ASN A 406 27.36 -21.41 8.29
CA ASN A 406 27.68 -21.75 9.68
C ASN A 406 26.81 -21.01 10.70
N LEU A 407 25.79 -20.20 10.26
CA LEU A 407 24.92 -19.48 11.18
C LEU A 407 23.76 -20.38 11.63
N PRO A 408 23.63 -20.68 12.95
CA PRO A 408 22.59 -21.59 13.46
C PRO A 408 21.15 -21.16 13.11
N ALA A 409 20.89 -19.86 13.03
CA ALA A 409 19.57 -19.26 12.75
C ALA A 409 19.08 -19.46 11.30
N MET A 410 19.93 -19.92 10.37
CA MET A 410 19.57 -20.05 8.95
C MET A 410 18.60 -21.18 8.65
N LYS A 411 18.54 -22.22 9.49
CA LYS A 411 17.64 -23.38 9.28
C LYS A 411 16.15 -23.06 9.44
N GLN A 412 15.80 -21.88 9.97
CA GLN A 412 14.42 -21.47 10.25
C GLN A 412 13.98 -20.20 9.49
N ARG A 413 14.79 -19.70 8.56
CA ARG A 413 14.40 -18.51 7.78
C ARG A 413 13.38 -18.87 6.73
N LEU A 414 12.21 -18.34 6.90
CA LEU A 414 11.16 -18.36 5.89
C LEU A 414 11.47 -17.41 4.74
N ASN A 415 10.90 -17.73 3.59
CA ASN A 415 11.21 -17.13 2.31
C ASN A 415 10.74 -15.66 2.21
N SER A 416 11.60 -14.74 2.67
CA SER A 416 11.39 -13.30 2.43
C SER A 416 11.47 -12.97 0.93
N PRO A 417 10.93 -11.83 0.46
CA PRO A 417 11.03 -11.43 -0.95
C PRO A 417 12.46 -11.50 -1.51
N THR A 418 13.44 -11.11 -0.71
CA THR A 418 14.88 -11.18 -1.11
C THR A 418 15.38 -12.62 -1.26
N LEU A 419 14.95 -13.54 -0.41
CA LEU A 419 15.33 -14.95 -0.52
C LEU A 419 14.70 -15.59 -1.74
N VAL A 420 13.42 -15.32 -1.98
CA VAL A 420 12.71 -15.80 -3.18
C VAL A 420 13.39 -15.26 -4.45
N GLN A 421 13.72 -13.96 -4.49
CA GLN A 421 14.37 -13.36 -5.66
C GLN A 421 15.74 -14.01 -5.95
N ARG A 422 16.52 -14.35 -4.92
CA ARG A 422 17.81 -15.03 -5.11
C ARG A 422 17.69 -16.42 -5.72
N ASP A 423 16.61 -17.13 -5.40
CA ASP A 423 16.38 -18.49 -5.87
C ASP A 423 15.54 -18.55 -7.16
N PHE A 424 14.96 -17.44 -7.57
CA PHE A 424 13.99 -17.41 -8.63
C PHE A 424 14.53 -17.91 -9.99
N ALA A 425 15.81 -17.67 -10.27
CA ALA A 425 16.47 -18.20 -11.49
C ALA A 425 16.50 -19.73 -11.53
N ARG A 426 16.61 -20.42 -10.38
CA ARG A 426 16.49 -21.88 -10.28
C ARG A 426 15.06 -22.31 -10.58
N ILE A 427 14.10 -21.63 -9.94
CA ILE A 427 12.66 -21.94 -10.06
C ILE A 427 12.23 -21.89 -11.53
N ILE A 428 12.54 -20.79 -12.24
CA ILE A 428 12.09 -20.64 -13.64
C ILE A 428 12.82 -21.60 -14.60
N ARG A 429 14.06 -22.00 -14.33
CA ARG A 429 14.73 -23.06 -15.10
C ARG A 429 13.99 -24.38 -15.03
N GLN A 430 13.39 -24.71 -13.87
CA GLN A 430 12.59 -25.92 -13.69
C GLN A 430 11.20 -25.81 -14.29
N LEU A 431 10.55 -24.65 -14.14
CA LEU A 431 9.18 -24.41 -14.61
C LEU A 431 9.10 -24.16 -16.12
N GLY A 432 10.17 -23.64 -16.73
CA GLY A 432 10.16 -23.11 -18.08
C GLY A 432 9.46 -21.75 -18.18
N THR A 433 9.36 -21.24 -19.39
CA THR A 433 8.69 -19.97 -19.70
C THR A 433 7.51 -20.19 -20.66
N PRO A 434 6.38 -19.49 -20.48
CA PRO A 434 5.30 -19.49 -21.46
C PRO A 434 5.64 -18.65 -22.72
N ALA A 435 6.69 -17.82 -22.67
CA ALA A 435 7.11 -16.99 -23.80
C ALA A 435 7.60 -17.80 -24.98
N GLN A 436 7.26 -17.37 -26.19
CA GLN A 436 7.74 -17.98 -27.42
C GLN A 436 9.21 -17.62 -27.69
N PRO A 437 9.99 -18.49 -28.33
CA PRO A 437 11.35 -18.18 -28.73
C PRO A 437 11.43 -16.91 -29.59
N PRO A 438 12.53 -16.12 -29.44
CA PRO A 438 12.69 -14.91 -30.22
C PRO A 438 12.72 -15.23 -31.75
N LYS A 439 11.97 -14.44 -32.50
CA LYS A 439 12.01 -14.53 -33.96
C LYS A 439 13.37 -14.02 -34.47
N PRO A 440 13.87 -14.57 -35.63
CA PRO A 440 15.05 -14.02 -36.25
C PRO A 440 14.92 -12.52 -36.47
N ARG A 441 15.99 -11.79 -36.19
CA ARG A 441 15.99 -10.33 -36.31
C ARG A 441 16.06 -9.95 -37.79
N GLY A 442 15.03 -9.29 -38.31
CA GLY A 442 15.09 -8.65 -39.62
C GLY A 442 15.88 -7.34 -39.54
N ASN A 443 16.30 -6.84 -40.72
CA ASN A 443 16.93 -5.54 -40.83
C ASN A 443 15.95 -4.43 -40.45
N SER A 444 16.34 -3.61 -39.47
CA SER A 444 15.58 -2.38 -39.15
C SER A 444 15.91 -1.34 -40.22
N PRO A 445 14.91 -0.64 -40.80
CA PRO A 445 15.18 0.43 -41.77
C PRO A 445 15.99 1.60 -41.18
N GLY A 446 16.22 1.60 -39.89
CA GLY A 446 16.94 2.69 -39.21
C GLY A 446 16.16 4.01 -39.20
N ARG A 447 16.83 5.06 -38.77
CA ARG A 447 16.27 6.42 -38.82
C ARG A 447 16.59 7.03 -40.18
N ARG A 448 15.62 7.71 -40.81
CA ARG A 448 15.86 8.43 -42.05
C ARG A 448 16.96 9.48 -41.84
N GLN A 449 17.86 9.62 -42.80
CA GLN A 449 18.94 10.58 -42.74
C GLN A 449 18.37 12.01 -42.55
N GLY A 450 18.95 12.77 -41.62
CA GLY A 450 18.49 14.14 -41.30
C GLY A 450 17.29 14.20 -40.33
N MET A 451 16.64 13.10 -40.02
CA MET A 451 15.51 13.07 -39.07
C MET A 451 15.99 13.38 -37.65
N LYS A 452 15.55 14.50 -37.11
CA LYS A 452 15.77 14.89 -35.70
C LYS A 452 14.52 14.62 -34.89
N LEU A 453 14.67 14.14 -33.65
CA LEU A 453 13.56 14.08 -32.72
C LEU A 453 13.19 15.50 -32.27
N PRO A 454 11.90 15.84 -32.18
CA PRO A 454 11.47 17.11 -31.61
C PRO A 454 11.99 17.27 -30.18
N LYS A 455 12.42 18.49 -29.84
CA LYS A 455 12.80 18.78 -28.44
C LYS A 455 11.55 18.74 -27.57
N ARG A 456 11.65 18.09 -26.44
CA ARG A 456 10.56 18.09 -25.45
C ARG A 456 10.53 19.44 -24.73
N PRO A 457 9.34 20.03 -24.54
CA PRO A 457 9.21 21.28 -23.77
C PRO A 457 9.60 21.03 -22.30
N ARG A 458 10.11 22.06 -21.66
CA ARG A 458 10.29 22.04 -20.20
C ARG A 458 8.94 22.22 -19.52
N GLN A 459 8.71 21.46 -18.46
CA GLN A 459 7.50 21.50 -17.66
C GLN A 459 7.78 22.22 -16.34
N MET A 460 6.87 23.09 -15.94
CA MET A 460 6.93 23.78 -14.65
C MET A 460 6.58 22.84 -13.51
N VAL A 461 7.18 23.08 -12.35
CA VAL A 461 6.82 22.38 -11.12
C VAL A 461 5.53 22.94 -10.57
N VAL A 462 4.54 22.06 -10.32
CA VAL A 462 3.26 22.47 -9.75
C VAL A 462 3.39 22.65 -8.24
N VAL A 463 3.09 23.87 -7.76
CA VAL A 463 3.06 24.21 -6.33
C VAL A 463 1.61 24.39 -5.92
N LYS A 464 1.08 23.47 -5.08
CA LYS A 464 -0.31 23.57 -4.57
C LYS A 464 -0.53 24.91 -3.85
N GLY A 465 -1.61 25.59 -4.19
CA GLY A 465 -2.00 26.86 -3.56
C GLY A 465 -1.45 28.14 -4.23
N LYS A 466 -0.57 28.03 -5.22
CA LYS A 466 -0.21 29.16 -6.08
C LYS A 466 -0.91 29.03 -7.42
N LYS A 467 -1.69 30.04 -7.81
CA LYS A 467 -2.20 30.12 -9.20
C LYS A 467 -0.98 30.08 -10.12
N ALA A 468 -1.03 29.22 -11.14
CA ALA A 468 0.01 29.19 -12.17
C ALA A 468 0.12 30.59 -12.79
N THR A 469 1.17 31.33 -12.45
CA THR A 469 1.54 32.52 -13.18
C THR A 469 2.14 32.00 -14.48
N GLN A 470 1.41 32.11 -15.57
CA GLN A 470 1.96 31.94 -16.91
C GLN A 470 3.10 32.95 -17.05
N VAL A 471 4.31 32.46 -17.04
CA VAL A 471 5.46 33.20 -17.50
C VAL A 471 5.55 32.91 -18.99
N ALA A 472 5.29 33.95 -19.78
CA ALA A 472 5.39 33.96 -21.22
C ALA A 472 6.79 33.58 -21.72
#